data_0c2f3f3d78d4a4896a7bf51c715a6e61
#
_entry.id   0c2f3f3d78d4a4896a7bf51c715a6e61
#
_cell.length_a   1.000
_cell.length_b   1.000
_cell.length_c   1.000
_cell.angle_alpha   90.00
_cell.angle_beta   90.00
_cell.angle_gamma   90.00
#
_symmetry.space_group_name_H-M   'P 1'
#
loop_
_entity.id
_entity.type
_entity.pdbx_description
1 polymer ?
#
loop_
_entity_poly.entity_id
_entity_poly.type
_entity_poly.pdbx_seq_one_letter_code
_entity_poly.pdbx_strand_id
1 'polypeptide(L)'
;MMTHPTNSATHERSLIVVRHGESEWNVLGKWQGRADTRLTDAGREQATRAARHLQVSGIVLDRVVASTLVRAHETASIIAETLGLDTPIADERLVETDVGPWQGLREHEIEAGWPNYLRDRRTPENFEPPHEVFRRTADALVDHARDGKSVLVVSHSGVIRTVRRMLNVHDRRLHNLEGCYFAIGPENSLVAGDFVALSAAAEPTTNDAV
;
A
#
# COMPACT_ATOMS: atom_id res chain seq x y z
N MET A 1 4.74 -46.28 -15.75
CA MET A 1 4.28 -45.82 -14.42
C MET A 1 4.92 -44.45 -14.22
N MET A 2 4.19 -43.38 -14.64
CA MET A 2 4.70 -42.02 -14.55
C MET A 2 4.30 -41.46 -13.19
N THR A 3 5.29 -41.17 -12.36
CA THR A 3 5.10 -40.51 -11.07
C THR A 3 4.91 -39.01 -11.32
N HIS A 4 3.71 -38.51 -11.06
CA HIS A 4 3.45 -37.07 -11.00
C HIS A 4 4.22 -36.51 -9.79
N PRO A 5 4.96 -35.40 -9.94
CA PRO A 5 5.50 -34.72 -8.78
C PRO A 5 4.34 -34.11 -8.00
N THR A 6 4.20 -34.54 -6.76
CA THR A 6 3.33 -33.88 -5.77
C THR A 6 3.86 -32.47 -5.56
N ASN A 7 3.10 -31.49 -6.03
CA ASN A 7 3.31 -30.06 -5.75
C ASN A 7 3.08 -29.86 -4.24
N SER A 8 4.14 -30.02 -3.45
CA SER A 8 4.21 -29.54 -2.09
C SER A 8 4.21 -28.01 -2.18
N ALA A 9 3.05 -27.40 -2.03
CA ALA A 9 2.95 -25.96 -1.83
C ALA A 9 3.70 -25.62 -0.53
N THR A 10 4.99 -25.33 -0.66
CA THR A 10 5.68 -24.55 0.34
C THR A 10 4.89 -23.25 0.45
N HIS A 11 4.28 -22.98 1.61
CA HIS A 11 3.74 -21.66 1.91
C HIS A 11 4.91 -20.68 1.79
N GLU A 12 5.09 -20.14 0.59
CA GLU A 12 6.06 -19.06 0.39
C GLU A 12 5.61 -17.89 1.27
N ARG A 13 6.53 -17.46 2.10
CA ARG A 13 6.38 -16.33 3.01
C ARG A 13 5.96 -15.12 2.20
N SER A 14 4.76 -14.63 2.47
CA SER A 14 4.18 -13.54 1.70
C SER A 14 4.39 -12.22 2.42
N LEU A 15 5.04 -11.27 1.76
CA LEU A 15 5.04 -9.87 2.13
C LEU A 15 4.13 -9.14 1.14
N ILE A 16 2.92 -8.80 1.60
CA ILE A 16 1.91 -8.16 0.79
C ILE A 16 1.80 -6.71 1.27
N VAL A 17 1.98 -5.75 0.36
CA VAL A 17 1.83 -4.33 0.67
C VAL A 17 0.66 -3.78 -0.11
N VAL A 18 -0.35 -3.23 0.57
CA VAL A 18 -1.57 -2.72 -0.04
C VAL A 18 -1.85 -1.28 0.36
N ARG A 19 -2.56 -0.58 -0.51
CA ARG A 19 -3.13 0.74 -0.24
C ARG A 19 -4.32 0.60 0.72
N HIS A 20 -4.50 1.56 1.62
CA HIS A 20 -5.64 1.69 2.52
C HIS A 20 -6.99 1.73 1.79
N GLY A 21 -8.10 1.52 2.50
CA GLY A 21 -9.46 1.70 2.02
C GLY A 21 -9.79 3.15 1.65
N GLU A 22 -10.93 3.38 1.00
CA GLU A 22 -11.36 4.71 0.60
C GLU A 22 -11.42 5.67 1.79
N SER A 23 -10.84 6.87 1.63
CA SER A 23 -10.85 7.95 2.61
C SER A 23 -11.65 9.15 2.12
N GLU A 24 -12.02 10.04 3.04
CA GLU A 24 -12.75 11.28 2.73
C GLU A 24 -12.09 12.09 1.61
N TRP A 25 -10.75 12.18 1.60
CA TRP A 25 -10.05 12.93 0.56
C TRP A 25 -9.89 12.17 -0.75
N ASN A 26 -10.03 10.84 -0.76
CA ASN A 26 -10.18 10.11 -2.03
C ASN A 26 -11.46 10.54 -2.75
N VAL A 27 -12.58 10.61 -2.02
CA VAL A 27 -13.88 11.06 -2.58
C VAL A 27 -13.80 12.49 -3.08
N LEU A 28 -13.08 13.38 -2.37
CA LEU A 28 -12.91 14.76 -2.75
C LEU A 28 -11.88 14.99 -3.86
N GLY A 29 -11.14 13.95 -4.28
CA GLY A 29 -10.08 14.05 -5.27
C GLY A 29 -8.91 14.92 -4.83
N LYS A 30 -8.59 14.93 -3.53
CA LYS A 30 -7.52 15.74 -2.95
C LYS A 30 -6.26 14.91 -2.71
N TRP A 31 -5.12 15.50 -2.98
CA TRP A 31 -3.83 14.95 -2.62
C TRP A 31 -3.67 14.92 -1.10
N GLN A 32 -3.47 13.73 -0.54
CA GLN A 32 -3.53 13.57 0.91
C GLN A 32 -2.19 13.81 1.60
N GLY A 33 -1.10 13.33 1.00
CA GLY A 33 0.19 13.38 1.68
C GLY A 33 0.08 12.82 3.11
N ARG A 34 0.61 13.54 4.05
CA ARG A 34 0.59 13.20 5.49
C ARG A 34 -0.62 13.74 6.26
N ALA A 35 -1.62 14.34 5.57
CA ALA A 35 -2.86 14.72 6.22
C ALA A 35 -3.56 13.47 6.80
N ASP A 36 -4.08 13.60 8.00
CA ASP A 36 -4.68 12.49 8.72
C ASP A 36 -6.20 12.45 8.49
N THR A 37 -6.57 11.91 7.33
CA THR A 37 -7.96 11.78 6.89
C THR A 37 -8.54 10.43 7.29
N ARG A 38 -9.86 10.39 7.55
CA ARG A 38 -10.56 9.17 7.98
C ARG A 38 -11.00 8.34 6.79
N LEU A 39 -11.28 7.05 7.05
CA LEU A 39 -11.99 6.21 6.10
C LEU A 39 -13.43 6.68 5.96
N THR A 40 -13.99 6.49 4.75
CA THR A 40 -15.44 6.52 4.53
C THR A 40 -16.07 5.20 5.01
N ASP A 41 -17.40 5.15 5.09
CA ASP A 41 -18.09 3.88 5.36
C ASP A 41 -17.81 2.86 4.24
N ALA A 42 -17.74 3.30 2.98
CA ALA A 42 -17.33 2.47 1.86
C ALA A 42 -15.91 1.93 2.05
N GLY A 43 -14.98 2.75 2.55
CA GLY A 43 -13.60 2.32 2.87
C GLY A 43 -13.54 1.24 3.95
N ARG A 44 -14.37 1.34 4.99
CA ARG A 44 -14.52 0.30 6.03
C ARG A 44 -15.06 -1.01 5.47
N GLU A 45 -16.08 -0.91 4.61
CA GLU A 45 -16.61 -2.08 3.91
C GLU A 45 -15.59 -2.71 2.96
N GLN A 46 -14.77 -1.90 2.26
CA GLN A 46 -13.67 -2.39 1.43
C GLN A 46 -12.68 -3.20 2.27
N ALA A 47 -12.28 -2.70 3.45
CA ALA A 47 -11.38 -3.40 4.36
C ALA A 47 -11.98 -4.75 4.83
N THR A 48 -13.26 -4.75 5.18
CA THR A 48 -13.98 -5.98 5.58
C THR A 48 -14.03 -7.01 4.43
N ARG A 49 -14.32 -6.57 3.20
CA ARG A 49 -14.29 -7.44 2.02
C ARG A 49 -12.91 -8.00 1.74
N ALA A 50 -11.87 -7.16 1.88
CA ALA A 50 -10.48 -7.60 1.72
C ALA A 50 -10.10 -8.70 2.71
N ALA A 51 -10.49 -8.56 3.98
CA ALA A 51 -10.27 -9.59 4.99
C ALA A 51 -10.96 -10.91 4.63
N ARG A 52 -12.23 -10.85 4.21
CA ARG A 52 -12.97 -12.04 3.76
C ARG A 52 -12.34 -12.69 2.53
N HIS A 53 -11.83 -11.90 1.59
CA HIS A 53 -11.12 -12.42 0.44
C HIS A 53 -9.84 -13.17 0.89
N LEU A 54 -9.08 -12.63 1.82
CA LEU A 54 -7.90 -13.29 2.38
C LEU A 54 -8.27 -14.63 3.05
N GLN A 55 -9.38 -14.70 3.80
CA GLN A 55 -9.85 -15.94 4.41
C GLN A 55 -10.12 -17.07 3.40
N VAL A 56 -10.67 -16.74 2.24
CA VAL A 56 -11.03 -17.75 1.22
C VAL A 56 -9.93 -18.01 0.20
N SER A 57 -8.93 -17.15 0.08
CA SER A 57 -7.84 -17.28 -0.88
C SER A 57 -6.76 -18.29 -0.47
N GLY A 58 -6.79 -18.78 0.77
CA GLY A 58 -5.76 -19.64 1.32
C GLY A 58 -4.45 -18.91 1.70
N ILE A 59 -4.42 -17.59 1.61
CA ILE A 59 -3.29 -16.79 2.09
C ILE A 59 -3.31 -16.77 3.61
N VAL A 60 -2.32 -17.37 4.23
CA VAL A 60 -2.14 -17.36 5.68
C VAL A 60 -1.23 -16.21 6.06
N LEU A 61 -1.71 -15.34 6.95
CA LEU A 61 -0.95 -14.21 7.47
C LEU A 61 -0.66 -14.44 8.96
N ASP A 62 0.55 -14.11 9.38
CA ASP A 62 0.97 -14.17 10.78
C ASP A 62 0.70 -12.86 11.51
N ARG A 63 0.73 -11.72 10.79
CA ARG A 63 0.52 -10.40 11.37
C ARG A 63 0.15 -9.35 10.33
N VAL A 64 -0.39 -8.25 10.83
CA VAL A 64 -0.66 -7.03 10.06
C VAL A 64 0.23 -5.91 10.58
N VAL A 65 0.81 -5.15 9.67
CA VAL A 65 1.59 -3.93 9.93
C VAL A 65 0.92 -2.77 9.21
N ALA A 66 0.96 -1.57 9.76
CA ALA A 66 0.30 -0.43 9.14
C ALA A 66 1.10 0.87 9.28
N SER A 67 0.94 1.74 8.30
CA SER A 67 1.25 3.17 8.46
C SER A 67 0.51 3.74 9.69
N THR A 68 1.13 4.70 10.36
CA THR A 68 0.52 5.40 11.51
C THR A 68 -0.63 6.32 11.15
N LEU A 69 -0.82 6.64 9.85
CA LEU A 69 -1.94 7.48 9.41
C LEU A 69 -3.28 6.76 9.58
N VAL A 70 -4.28 7.46 10.14
CA VAL A 70 -5.58 6.90 10.57
C VAL A 70 -6.21 6.02 9.49
N ARG A 71 -6.29 6.46 8.24
CA ARG A 71 -6.90 5.68 7.14
C ARG A 71 -6.25 4.31 6.91
N ALA A 72 -4.91 4.23 7.04
CA ALA A 72 -4.19 2.98 6.85
C ALA A 72 -4.27 2.10 8.11
N HIS A 73 -4.12 2.71 9.29
CA HIS A 73 -4.20 1.99 10.55
C HIS A 73 -5.61 1.41 10.79
N GLU A 74 -6.67 2.19 10.52
CA GLU A 74 -8.06 1.73 10.63
C GLU A 74 -8.35 0.60 9.63
N THR A 75 -7.88 0.70 8.37
CA THR A 75 -7.97 -0.38 7.39
C THR A 75 -7.32 -1.67 7.92
N ALA A 76 -6.11 -1.56 8.45
CA ALA A 76 -5.37 -2.69 9.01
C ALA A 76 -6.08 -3.30 10.21
N SER A 77 -6.64 -2.47 11.10
CA SER A 77 -7.36 -2.92 12.29
C SER A 77 -8.61 -3.74 11.93
N ILE A 78 -9.40 -3.27 10.96
CA ILE A 78 -10.57 -4.00 10.46
C ILE A 78 -10.16 -5.37 9.87
N ILE A 79 -9.06 -5.40 9.10
CA ILE A 79 -8.56 -6.64 8.51
C ILE A 79 -8.08 -7.60 9.61
N ALA A 80 -7.25 -7.12 10.53
CA ALA A 80 -6.70 -7.94 11.62
C ALA A 80 -7.82 -8.53 12.50
N GLU A 81 -8.77 -7.71 12.92
CA GLU A 81 -9.92 -8.14 13.72
C GLU A 81 -10.74 -9.21 12.99
N THR A 82 -11.05 -9.01 11.70
CA THR A 82 -11.83 -9.96 10.90
C THR A 82 -11.10 -11.30 10.73
N LEU A 83 -9.76 -11.29 10.66
CA LEU A 83 -8.93 -12.48 10.54
C LEU A 83 -8.59 -13.14 11.89
N GLY A 84 -8.95 -12.53 13.01
CA GLY A 84 -8.60 -13.00 14.35
C GLY A 84 -7.10 -12.89 14.66
N LEU A 85 -6.42 -11.92 14.06
CA LEU A 85 -5.01 -11.60 14.30
C LEU A 85 -4.85 -10.55 15.40
N ASP A 86 -3.66 -10.43 15.94
CA ASP A 86 -3.31 -9.40 16.90
C ASP A 86 -3.47 -7.98 16.30
N THR A 87 -3.56 -6.98 17.19
CA THR A 87 -3.58 -5.56 16.81
C THR A 87 -2.43 -5.22 15.87
N PRO A 88 -2.70 -4.49 14.77
CA PRO A 88 -1.65 -4.12 13.81
C PRO A 88 -0.48 -3.38 14.45
N ILE A 89 0.72 -3.72 14.01
CA ILE A 89 1.94 -2.99 14.39
C ILE A 89 1.98 -1.69 13.60
N ALA A 90 1.96 -0.56 14.29
CA ALA A 90 2.11 0.75 13.66
C ALA A 90 3.59 1.06 13.38
N ASP A 91 3.90 1.50 12.15
CA ASP A 91 5.25 1.89 11.73
C ASP A 91 5.22 3.21 10.96
N GLU A 92 5.85 4.25 11.52
CA GLU A 92 5.90 5.59 10.91
C GLU A 92 6.69 5.63 9.59
N ARG A 93 7.56 4.65 9.34
CA ARG A 93 8.31 4.54 8.07
C ARG A 93 7.40 4.20 6.88
N LEU A 94 6.17 3.77 7.14
CA LEU A 94 5.17 3.38 6.14
C LEU A 94 4.18 4.51 5.80
N VAL A 95 4.33 5.72 6.37
CA VAL A 95 3.45 6.86 6.07
C VAL A 95 3.54 7.28 4.61
N GLU A 96 2.48 7.94 4.11
CA GLU A 96 2.44 8.43 2.73
C GLU A 96 3.58 9.44 2.46
N THR A 97 3.92 9.60 1.20
CA THR A 97 4.85 10.63 0.72
C THR A 97 4.39 12.00 1.20
N ASP A 98 5.30 12.77 1.80
CA ASP A 98 5.03 14.18 2.05
C ASP A 98 4.98 14.92 0.71
N VAL A 99 3.81 15.42 0.36
CA VAL A 99 3.56 16.09 -0.93
C VAL A 99 3.74 17.61 -0.83
N GLY A 100 4.23 18.09 0.32
CA GLY A 100 4.50 19.50 0.55
C GLY A 100 3.28 20.38 0.30
N PRO A 101 3.43 21.47 -0.49
CA PRO A 101 2.35 22.42 -0.74
C PRO A 101 1.18 21.85 -1.56
N TRP A 102 1.29 20.66 -2.10
CA TRP A 102 0.18 20.02 -2.82
C TRP A 102 -0.84 19.33 -1.88
N GLN A 103 -0.51 19.22 -0.59
CA GLN A 103 -1.41 18.61 0.39
C GLN A 103 -2.75 19.37 0.48
N GLY A 104 -3.85 18.67 0.27
CA GLY A 104 -5.20 19.20 0.30
C GLY A 104 -5.69 19.79 -1.02
N LEU A 105 -4.82 19.91 -2.03
CA LEU A 105 -5.18 20.40 -3.36
C LEU A 105 -5.75 19.28 -4.24
N ARG A 106 -6.59 19.69 -5.21
CA ARG A 106 -7.00 18.84 -6.31
C ARG A 106 -6.06 19.03 -7.50
N GLU A 107 -6.08 18.10 -8.44
CA GLU A 107 -5.21 18.12 -9.62
C GLU A 107 -5.30 19.43 -10.42
N HIS A 108 -6.50 19.97 -10.63
CA HIS A 108 -6.67 21.25 -11.34
C HIS A 108 -6.11 22.45 -10.55
N GLU A 109 -6.13 22.40 -9.21
CA GLU A 109 -5.54 23.44 -8.35
C GLU A 109 -4.01 23.36 -8.39
N ILE A 110 -3.47 22.13 -8.41
CA ILE A 110 -2.04 21.90 -8.63
C ILE A 110 -1.61 22.41 -10.00
N GLU A 111 -2.35 22.09 -11.05
CA GLU A 111 -2.02 22.54 -12.40
C GLU A 111 -2.09 24.08 -12.53
N ALA A 112 -3.01 24.74 -11.81
CA ALA A 112 -3.08 26.18 -11.76
C ALA A 112 -1.88 26.83 -11.05
N GLY A 113 -1.42 26.25 -9.95
CA GLY A 113 -0.28 26.75 -9.15
C GLY A 113 1.09 26.33 -9.69
N TRP A 114 1.18 25.16 -10.30
CA TRP A 114 2.41 24.56 -10.85
C TRP A 114 2.16 23.98 -12.25
N PRO A 115 2.04 24.84 -13.28
CA PRO A 115 1.68 24.42 -14.63
C PRO A 115 2.65 23.37 -15.19
N ASN A 116 2.08 22.27 -15.71
CA ASN A 116 2.78 21.12 -16.30
C ASN A 116 3.66 20.29 -15.33
N TYR A 117 3.68 20.57 -14.03
CA TYR A 117 4.50 19.80 -13.10
C TYR A 117 4.11 18.31 -13.07
N LEU A 118 2.80 18.04 -13.03
CA LEU A 118 2.30 16.64 -13.03
C LEU A 118 2.66 15.93 -14.33
N ARG A 119 2.46 16.57 -15.47
CA ARG A 119 2.81 16.01 -16.79
C ARG A 119 4.31 15.73 -16.92
N ASP A 120 5.14 16.66 -16.45
CA ASP A 120 6.61 16.58 -16.56
C ASP A 120 7.25 15.82 -15.40
N ARG A 121 6.42 15.26 -14.48
CA ARG A 121 6.86 14.55 -13.27
C ARG A 121 7.81 15.37 -12.39
N ARG A 122 7.57 16.68 -12.32
CA ARG A 122 8.28 17.58 -11.41
C ARG A 122 7.52 17.68 -10.09
N THR A 123 8.24 17.94 -9.02
CA THR A 123 7.68 18.12 -7.67
C THR A 123 8.02 19.51 -7.14
N PRO A 124 7.17 20.13 -6.30
CA PRO A 124 7.46 21.42 -5.69
C PRO A 124 8.54 21.31 -4.62
N GLU A 125 8.97 22.45 -4.09
CA GLU A 125 9.79 22.49 -2.88
C GLU A 125 9.08 21.79 -1.71
N ASN A 126 9.85 21.18 -0.82
CA ASN A 126 9.35 20.44 0.33
C ASN A 126 8.51 19.18 0.01
N PHE A 127 8.56 18.71 -1.24
CA PHE A 127 8.07 17.38 -1.57
C PHE A 127 9.11 16.33 -1.16
N GLU A 128 8.71 15.27 -0.49
CA GLU A 128 9.62 14.23 -0.02
C GLU A 128 10.33 13.53 -1.20
N PRO A 129 11.67 13.52 -1.23
CA PRO A 129 12.41 12.92 -2.34
C PRO A 129 12.12 11.43 -2.49
N PRO A 130 11.95 10.90 -3.72
CA PRO A 130 11.64 9.48 -3.95
C PRO A 130 12.63 8.50 -3.31
N HIS A 131 13.91 8.86 -3.23
CA HIS A 131 14.92 8.01 -2.60
C HIS A 131 14.77 7.91 -1.08
N GLU A 132 14.24 8.95 -0.41
CA GLU A 132 13.95 8.91 1.02
C GLU A 132 12.72 8.08 1.32
N VAL A 133 11.66 8.23 0.51
CA VAL A 133 10.47 7.36 0.58
C VAL A 133 10.87 5.90 0.40
N PHE A 134 11.70 5.61 -0.61
CA PHE A 134 12.20 4.26 -0.85
C PHE A 134 12.99 3.73 0.33
N ARG A 135 13.98 4.48 0.82
CA ARG A 135 14.86 4.05 1.92
C ARG A 135 14.05 3.69 3.17
N ARG A 136 13.20 4.63 3.68
CA ARG A 136 12.42 4.37 4.89
C ARG A 136 11.47 3.20 4.75
N THR A 137 10.85 3.07 3.57
CA THR A 137 9.89 1.98 3.33
C THR A 137 10.61 0.64 3.15
N ALA A 138 11.70 0.58 2.40
CA ALA A 138 12.47 -0.65 2.22
C ALA A 138 13.01 -1.16 3.55
N ASP A 139 13.57 -0.27 4.40
CA ASP A 139 14.04 -0.61 5.74
C ASP A 139 12.89 -1.22 6.59
N ALA A 140 11.69 -0.62 6.55
CA ALA A 140 10.54 -1.14 7.26
C ALA A 140 10.13 -2.54 6.76
N LEU A 141 10.02 -2.71 5.44
CA LEU A 141 9.61 -3.98 4.83
C LEU A 141 10.62 -5.10 5.13
N VAL A 142 11.91 -4.83 5.06
CA VAL A 142 12.98 -5.78 5.42
C VAL A 142 12.88 -6.17 6.88
N ASP A 143 12.73 -5.21 7.78
CA ASP A 143 12.63 -5.47 9.22
C ASP A 143 11.41 -6.34 9.55
N HIS A 144 10.26 -6.04 8.97
CA HIS A 144 9.03 -6.80 9.20
C HIS A 144 9.01 -8.19 8.56
N ALA A 145 9.85 -8.43 7.55
CA ALA A 145 9.97 -9.75 6.91
C ALA A 145 11.09 -10.62 7.49
N ARG A 146 11.96 -10.08 8.37
CA ARG A 146 13.21 -10.72 8.82
C ARG A 146 13.02 -12.05 9.54
N ASP A 147 11.95 -12.19 10.33
CA ASP A 147 11.66 -13.44 11.07
C ASP A 147 10.96 -14.50 10.21
N GLY A 148 10.78 -14.23 8.95
CA GLY A 148 10.23 -15.16 7.97
C GLY A 148 8.73 -15.40 8.10
N LYS A 149 8.00 -14.51 8.73
CA LYS A 149 6.54 -14.52 8.81
C LYS A 149 5.89 -13.97 7.54
N SER A 150 4.66 -14.41 7.30
CA SER A 150 3.78 -13.83 6.28
C SER A 150 3.14 -12.56 6.83
N VAL A 151 3.36 -11.43 6.15
CA VAL A 151 2.98 -10.11 6.64
C VAL A 151 2.11 -9.38 5.63
N LEU A 152 0.98 -8.85 6.08
CA LEU A 152 0.23 -7.84 5.35
C LEU A 152 0.64 -6.46 5.86
N VAL A 153 1.05 -5.59 4.95
CA VAL A 153 1.37 -4.18 5.23
C VAL A 153 0.32 -3.29 4.60
N VAL A 154 -0.36 -2.48 5.40
CA VAL A 154 -1.29 -1.46 4.90
C VAL A 154 -0.60 -0.11 4.88
N SER A 155 -0.40 0.41 3.69
CA SER A 155 0.29 1.67 3.43
C SER A 155 -0.49 2.51 2.38
N HIS A 156 0.19 3.16 1.46
CA HIS A 156 -0.36 4.18 0.58
C HIS A 156 0.09 3.97 -0.87
N SER A 157 -0.70 4.47 -1.82
CA SER A 157 -0.41 4.35 -3.26
C SER A 157 0.92 4.99 -3.65
N GLY A 158 1.20 6.21 -3.17
CA GLY A 158 2.43 6.92 -3.50
C GLY A 158 3.68 6.16 -3.03
N VAL A 159 3.64 5.59 -1.83
CA VAL A 159 4.72 4.78 -1.27
C VAL A 159 4.98 3.54 -2.12
N ILE A 160 3.94 2.73 -2.37
CA ILE A 160 4.08 1.47 -3.11
C ILE A 160 4.62 1.73 -4.52
N ARG A 161 4.07 2.74 -5.21
CA ARG A 161 4.49 3.13 -6.57
C ARG A 161 5.92 3.66 -6.58
N THR A 162 6.30 4.45 -5.59
CA THR A 162 7.68 4.96 -5.48
C THR A 162 8.67 3.81 -5.27
N VAL A 163 8.36 2.86 -4.38
CA VAL A 163 9.21 1.67 -4.20
C VAL A 163 9.37 0.89 -5.50
N ARG A 164 8.27 0.61 -6.22
CA ARG A 164 8.34 -0.10 -7.51
C ARG A 164 9.17 0.64 -8.55
N ARG A 165 9.00 1.96 -8.67
CA ARG A 165 9.80 2.81 -9.59
C ARG A 165 11.29 2.78 -9.25
N MET A 166 11.64 2.88 -7.98
CA MET A 166 13.04 2.83 -7.53
C MET A 166 13.69 1.46 -7.76
N LEU A 167 12.89 0.39 -7.79
CA LEU A 167 13.32 -0.96 -8.18
C LEU A 167 13.35 -1.19 -9.70
N ASN A 168 13.04 -0.16 -10.50
CA ASN A 168 12.96 -0.21 -11.97
C ASN A 168 11.98 -1.29 -12.51
N VAL A 169 10.89 -1.54 -11.80
CA VAL A 169 9.84 -2.45 -12.26
C VAL A 169 8.59 -1.67 -12.68
N HIS A 170 7.73 -2.33 -13.45
CA HIS A 170 6.47 -1.75 -13.91
C HIS A 170 5.66 -1.19 -12.74
N ASP A 171 5.16 0.03 -12.92
CA ASP A 171 4.29 0.74 -11.98
C ASP A 171 2.96 1.09 -12.65
N ARG A 172 1.90 1.01 -11.90
CA ARG A 172 0.56 1.46 -12.32
C ARG A 172 -0.17 2.13 -11.16
N ARG A 173 -1.25 2.82 -11.48
CA ARG A 173 -2.16 3.34 -10.46
C ARG A 173 -2.75 2.19 -9.65
N LEU A 174 -2.85 2.38 -8.33
CA LEU A 174 -3.44 1.41 -7.41
C LEU A 174 -4.77 1.94 -6.88
N HIS A 175 -5.82 1.14 -6.99
CA HIS A 175 -7.08 1.39 -6.31
C HIS A 175 -6.99 1.00 -4.83
N ASN A 176 -8.01 1.38 -4.03
CA ASN A 176 -8.05 1.01 -2.62
C ASN A 176 -8.01 -0.52 -2.45
N LEU A 177 -7.24 -1.01 -1.46
CA LEU A 177 -6.97 -2.44 -1.23
C LEU A 177 -6.28 -3.17 -2.39
N GLU A 178 -5.74 -2.44 -3.38
CA GLU A 178 -4.76 -2.97 -4.30
C GLU A 178 -3.34 -2.73 -3.80
N GLY A 179 -2.43 -3.57 -4.26
CA GLY A 179 -1.02 -3.48 -3.90
C GLY A 179 -0.18 -4.46 -4.69
N CYS A 180 0.88 -4.93 -4.09
CA CYS A 180 1.74 -5.94 -4.70
C CYS A 180 2.44 -6.80 -3.65
N TYR A 181 2.92 -7.95 -4.11
CA TYR A 181 3.83 -8.79 -3.36
C TYR A 181 5.23 -8.16 -3.38
N PHE A 182 5.95 -8.37 -2.27
CA PHE A 182 7.39 -8.15 -2.18
C PHE A 182 8.06 -9.39 -1.63
N ALA A 183 9.34 -9.53 -1.89
CA ALA A 183 10.19 -10.55 -1.30
C ALA A 183 11.52 -9.93 -0.87
N ILE A 184 12.16 -10.57 0.10
CA ILE A 184 13.50 -10.21 0.51
C ILE A 184 14.48 -11.15 -0.18
N GLY A 185 15.28 -10.60 -1.07
CA GLY A 185 16.34 -11.28 -1.79
C GLY A 185 17.66 -11.35 -0.99
N PRO A 186 18.74 -11.77 -1.65
CA PRO A 186 20.07 -11.79 -1.06
C PRO A 186 20.48 -10.38 -0.54
N GLU A 187 21.31 -10.37 0.51
CA GLU A 187 21.82 -9.12 1.12
C GLU A 187 20.72 -8.16 1.60
N ASN A 188 19.54 -8.70 1.97
CA ASN A 188 18.35 -7.94 2.34
C ASN A 188 17.83 -7.02 1.23
N SER A 189 18.11 -7.32 -0.04
CA SER A 189 17.55 -6.58 -1.16
C SER A 189 16.04 -6.78 -1.25
N LEU A 190 15.30 -5.70 -1.53
CA LEU A 190 13.85 -5.78 -1.75
C LEU A 190 13.56 -6.11 -3.22
N VAL A 191 12.71 -7.09 -3.44
CA VAL A 191 12.27 -7.51 -4.78
C VAL A 191 10.76 -7.31 -4.88
N ALA A 192 10.31 -6.60 -5.91
CA ALA A 192 8.89 -6.41 -6.18
C ALA A 192 8.33 -7.56 -7.03
N GLY A 193 7.24 -8.14 -6.56
CA GLY A 193 6.48 -9.17 -7.27
C GLY A 193 5.26 -8.62 -8.02
N ASP A 194 4.29 -9.50 -8.25
CA ASP A 194 3.06 -9.20 -8.96
C ASP A 194 2.12 -8.28 -8.18
N PHE A 195 1.22 -7.65 -8.90
CA PHE A 195 0.14 -6.89 -8.30
C PHE A 195 -0.90 -7.83 -7.68
N VAL A 196 -1.54 -7.36 -6.62
CA VAL A 196 -2.63 -8.04 -5.93
C VAL A 196 -3.79 -7.09 -5.70
N ALA A 197 -5.01 -7.59 -5.80
CA ALA A 197 -6.23 -6.88 -5.40
C ALA A 197 -6.93 -7.70 -4.32
N LEU A 198 -7.06 -7.14 -3.12
CA LEU A 198 -7.74 -7.80 -2.00
C LEU A 198 -9.24 -7.53 -1.98
N SER A 199 -9.73 -6.54 -2.72
CA SER A 199 -11.16 -6.36 -2.96
C SER A 199 -11.47 -6.85 -4.38
N ALA A 200 -12.47 -7.72 -4.53
CA ALA A 200 -13.05 -7.97 -5.86
C ALA A 200 -13.48 -6.62 -6.44
N ALA A 201 -13.15 -6.37 -7.72
CA ALA A 201 -13.28 -5.10 -8.41
C ALA A 201 -14.44 -4.25 -7.91
N ALA A 202 -14.16 -3.31 -7.03
CA ALA A 202 -15.04 -2.18 -6.82
C ALA A 202 -14.84 -1.25 -8.02
N GLU A 203 -15.94 -0.69 -8.53
CA GLU A 203 -15.89 0.29 -9.59
C GLU A 203 -14.85 1.37 -9.30
N PRO A 204 -14.13 1.88 -10.30
CA PRO A 204 -13.08 2.87 -10.08
C PRO A 204 -13.70 4.10 -9.43
N THR A 205 -13.35 4.34 -8.17
CA THR A 205 -13.63 5.64 -7.56
C THR A 205 -12.85 6.68 -8.33
N THR A 206 -13.57 7.63 -8.89
CA THR A 206 -13.03 8.77 -9.60
C THR A 206 -12.05 9.54 -8.73
N ASN A 207 -10.86 9.79 -9.27
CA ASN A 207 -9.79 10.64 -8.72
C ASN A 207 -8.95 10.08 -7.59
N ASP A 208 -8.04 9.20 -7.98
CA ASP A 208 -6.85 8.89 -7.21
C ASP A 208 -5.63 9.57 -7.88
N ALA A 209 -5.49 10.86 -7.69
CA ALA A 209 -4.25 11.56 -8.01
C ALA A 209 -3.24 11.27 -6.88
N VAL A 210 -2.27 10.48 -7.15
CA VAL A 210 -0.85 10.29 -6.79
C VAL A 210 -0.40 8.90 -7.20
#